data_39dba333571066ac415c9bdcbc3d6d10
#
_entry.id   39dba333571066ac415c9bdcbc3d6d10
#
_cell.length_a   1.000
_cell.length_b   1.000
_cell.length_c   1.000
_cell.angle_alpha   90.00
_cell.angle_beta   90.00
_cell.angle_gamma   90.00
#
_symmetry.space_group_name_H-M   'P 1'
#
loop_
_entity.id
_entity.type
_entity.pdbx_description
1 polymer ?
#
loop_
_entity_poly.entity_id
_entity_poly.type
_entity_poly.pdbx_seq_one_letter_code
_entity_poly.pdbx_strand_id
1 'polypeptide(L)'
;MDTSRIVRDGSAESSRVELIQITPKLLAVDAATEKDGQMPAELLAYHPQDYRIGASDVLYITVWDHPELTTPSGSQQQIDANGRLVRPDGTLFYPYIGTVKVAGRTIEEVRQEIANRLSQYVESPQVDLAIMRFASQKVVLTGAFAKAGPQAITTTPLSLMEAIGNAGVDAETADLADLVLKRDGHEYHLNLDLTSGSQNDLYGVYLKSGDQVYLPYNDRRKVYLMGEVNAPRALTYKTRDLNLADALGSVGGLNQASSNGKAVYVIRGVENLEREKAKVFQLDAQSPTAFILAQRFNLQPQDVVYVGPAGVTRWNRFISQIVPSTTILGTGANIKNDLGNN
;
A
#
# COMPACT_ATOMS: atom_id res chain seq x y z
N MET A 1 -38.33 -2.59 26.67
CA MET A 1 -37.72 -1.50 27.45
C MET A 1 -37.12 -0.54 26.45
N ASP A 2 -37.61 0.66 26.48
CA ASP A 2 -37.37 1.70 25.49
C ASP A 2 -35.91 2.17 25.53
N THR A 3 -35.16 1.95 24.45
CA THR A 3 -33.77 2.34 24.28
C THR A 3 -33.57 3.87 24.30
N SER A 4 -34.66 4.64 24.19
CA SER A 4 -34.66 6.11 24.31
C SER A 4 -34.30 6.64 25.71
N ARG A 5 -34.30 5.78 26.74
CA ARG A 5 -33.95 6.15 28.11
C ARG A 5 -32.46 6.12 28.43
N ILE A 6 -31.66 5.42 27.64
CA ILE A 6 -30.18 5.35 27.84
C ILE A 6 -29.49 6.65 27.43
N VAL A 7 -30.12 7.44 26.57
CA VAL A 7 -29.59 8.70 26.03
C VAL A 7 -29.98 9.93 26.86
N ARG A 8 -30.83 9.80 27.86
CA ARG A 8 -31.42 10.95 28.62
C ARG A 8 -30.76 11.30 29.95
N ASP A 9 -29.78 10.51 30.40
CA ASP A 9 -29.07 10.91 31.62
C ASP A 9 -27.81 11.75 31.23
N GLY A 10 -28.04 13.06 31.25
CA GLY A 10 -27.21 14.06 30.62
C GLY A 10 -25.89 14.30 31.34
N SER A 11 -24.84 13.78 30.80
CA SER A 11 -23.51 14.39 30.91
C SER A 11 -23.02 14.78 29.52
N ALA A 12 -22.22 15.82 29.42
CA ALA A 12 -21.66 16.35 28.15
C ALA A 12 -20.88 15.29 27.31
N GLU A 13 -20.67 14.10 27.87
CA GLU A 13 -19.99 12.95 27.25
C GLU A 13 -20.89 12.16 26.26
N SER A 14 -22.21 12.15 26.46
CA SER A 14 -23.15 11.49 25.53
C SER A 14 -23.25 12.17 24.17
N SER A 15 -22.73 13.38 24.05
CA SER A 15 -22.72 14.14 22.78
C SER A 15 -21.61 13.75 21.82
N ARG A 16 -20.62 12.95 22.27
CA ARG A 16 -19.43 12.56 21.46
C ARG A 16 -19.51 11.20 20.82
N VAL A 17 -20.59 10.45 21.07
CA VAL A 17 -20.78 9.09 20.55
C VAL A 17 -22.11 9.00 19.81
N GLU A 18 -22.09 8.44 18.62
CA GLU A 18 -23.27 8.12 17.83
C GLU A 18 -23.51 6.61 17.87
N LEU A 19 -24.67 6.20 18.45
CA LEU A 19 -25.06 4.79 18.50
C LEU A 19 -25.92 4.43 17.28
N ILE A 20 -25.43 3.49 16.46
CA ILE A 20 -26.04 3.06 15.21
C ILE A 20 -26.40 1.57 15.30
N GLN A 21 -27.64 1.20 15.03
CA GLN A 21 -28.03 -0.20 14.95
C GLN A 21 -27.58 -0.82 13.62
N ILE A 22 -26.97 -2.02 13.69
CA ILE A 22 -26.63 -2.79 12.48
C ILE A 22 -27.92 -3.37 11.92
N THR A 23 -28.36 -2.82 10.81
CA THR A 23 -29.61 -3.19 10.14
C THR A 23 -29.35 -3.49 8.65
N PRO A 24 -30.25 -4.23 7.97
CA PRO A 24 -30.11 -4.45 6.52
C PRO A 24 -30.01 -3.14 5.71
N LYS A 25 -30.68 -2.09 6.17
CA LYS A 25 -30.65 -0.77 5.52
C LYS A 25 -29.27 -0.11 5.64
N LEU A 26 -28.64 -0.19 6.81
CA LEU A 26 -27.28 0.31 7.01
C LEU A 26 -26.31 -0.39 6.05
N LEU A 27 -26.34 -1.73 6.01
CA LEU A 27 -25.45 -2.53 5.18
C LEU A 27 -25.65 -2.27 3.68
N ALA A 28 -26.88 -1.98 3.24
CA ALA A 28 -27.13 -1.62 1.86
C ALA A 28 -26.53 -0.24 1.48
N VAL A 29 -26.50 0.72 2.42
CA VAL A 29 -25.87 2.02 2.23
C VAL A 29 -24.35 1.88 2.21
N ASP A 30 -23.78 1.12 3.13
CA ASP A 30 -22.33 0.88 3.19
C ASP A 30 -21.84 0.19 1.91
N ALA A 31 -22.54 -0.85 1.44
CA ALA A 31 -22.21 -1.53 0.18
C ALA A 31 -22.32 -0.62 -1.06
N ALA A 32 -23.23 0.36 -1.05
CA ALA A 32 -23.35 1.34 -2.14
C ALA A 32 -22.24 2.39 -2.09
N THR A 33 -21.62 2.61 -0.93
CA THR A 33 -20.54 3.59 -0.71
C THR A 33 -19.17 2.97 -0.93
N GLU A 34 -19.02 1.67 -0.69
CA GLU A 34 -17.86 0.88 -1.11
C GLU A 34 -17.88 0.70 -2.63
N LYS A 35 -17.58 1.77 -3.35
CA LYS A 35 -17.17 1.62 -4.74
C LYS A 35 -15.83 0.92 -4.71
N ASP A 36 -15.77 -0.30 -5.23
CA ASP A 36 -14.51 -0.90 -5.63
C ASP A 36 -13.75 0.17 -6.40
N GLY A 37 -12.59 0.56 -5.87
CA GLY A 37 -11.78 1.60 -6.46
C GLY A 37 -11.47 1.20 -7.91
N GLN A 38 -12.14 1.83 -8.86
CA GLN A 38 -11.81 1.64 -10.27
C GLN A 38 -10.34 1.99 -10.43
N MET A 39 -9.62 1.14 -11.18
CA MET A 39 -8.22 1.42 -11.51
C MET A 39 -8.12 2.83 -12.10
N PRO A 40 -7.23 3.69 -11.58
CA PRO A 40 -7.05 5.02 -12.14
C PRO A 40 -6.72 4.95 -13.63
N ALA A 41 -7.54 5.59 -14.46
CA ALA A 41 -7.38 5.54 -15.91
C ALA A 41 -6.00 6.02 -16.38
N GLU A 42 -5.37 6.91 -15.62
CA GLU A 42 -4.02 7.42 -15.88
C GLU A 42 -2.94 6.33 -15.83
N LEU A 43 -3.10 5.34 -14.94
CA LEU A 43 -2.16 4.22 -14.85
C LEU A 43 -2.27 3.29 -16.06
N LEU A 44 -3.49 3.07 -16.56
CA LEU A 44 -3.75 2.24 -17.73
C LEU A 44 -3.41 2.95 -19.06
N ALA A 45 -3.46 4.27 -19.06
CA ALA A 45 -3.13 5.09 -20.24
C ALA A 45 -1.61 5.13 -20.54
N TYR A 46 -0.77 4.77 -19.57
CA TYR A 46 0.68 4.76 -19.79
C TYR A 46 1.08 3.56 -20.65
N HIS A 47 1.63 3.86 -21.83
CA HIS A 47 2.22 2.87 -22.73
C HIS A 47 3.75 3.00 -22.68
N PRO A 48 4.49 1.92 -22.37
CA PRO A 48 5.94 1.92 -22.39
C PRO A 48 6.48 2.29 -23.76
N GLN A 49 7.53 3.10 -23.76
CA GLN A 49 8.26 3.47 -24.97
C GLN A 49 9.55 2.65 -25.06
N ASP A 50 10.17 2.66 -26.26
CA ASP A 50 11.48 2.05 -26.45
C ASP A 50 12.48 2.52 -25.41
N TYR A 51 13.29 1.57 -24.93
CA TYR A 51 14.32 1.88 -23.94
C TYR A 51 15.29 2.91 -24.48
N ARG A 52 15.53 3.97 -23.71
CA ARG A 52 16.54 4.98 -24.01
C ARG A 52 17.71 4.82 -23.07
N ILE A 53 18.89 4.69 -23.66
CA ILE A 53 20.15 4.54 -22.95
C ILE A 53 20.34 5.73 -21.99
N GLY A 54 20.84 5.47 -20.79
CA GLY A 54 21.11 6.49 -19.78
C GLY A 54 22.48 6.35 -19.13
N ALA A 55 22.82 7.32 -18.30
CA ALA A 55 24.06 7.27 -17.53
C ALA A 55 24.10 6.04 -16.61
N SER A 56 25.27 5.43 -16.48
CA SER A 56 25.53 4.18 -15.74
C SER A 56 25.08 2.89 -16.43
N ASP A 57 24.41 2.95 -17.59
CA ASP A 57 24.21 1.75 -18.41
C ASP A 57 25.56 1.24 -18.93
N VAL A 58 25.66 -0.06 -19.14
CA VAL A 58 26.86 -0.68 -19.71
C VAL A 58 26.49 -1.28 -21.05
N LEU A 59 27.12 -0.77 -22.11
CA LEU A 59 26.89 -1.20 -23.48
C LEU A 59 27.98 -2.18 -23.92
N TYR A 60 27.59 -3.17 -24.69
CA TYR A 60 28.50 -4.04 -25.39
C TYR A 60 28.39 -3.74 -26.90
N ILE A 61 29.51 -3.42 -27.52
CA ILE A 61 29.59 -3.02 -28.92
C ILE A 61 30.47 -4.01 -29.65
N THR A 62 29.90 -4.73 -30.59
CA THR A 62 30.58 -5.68 -31.45
C THR A 62 30.78 -5.08 -32.84
N VAL A 63 32.01 -5.12 -33.35
CA VAL A 63 32.29 -4.84 -34.76
C VAL A 63 32.81 -6.12 -35.37
N TRP A 64 31.99 -6.71 -36.28
CA TRP A 64 32.31 -7.97 -36.92
C TRP A 64 33.59 -7.83 -37.79
N ASP A 65 34.40 -8.88 -37.78
CA ASP A 65 35.71 -8.94 -38.44
C ASP A 65 36.77 -7.99 -37.88
N HIS A 66 36.45 -7.25 -36.78
CA HIS A 66 37.34 -6.31 -36.11
C HIS A 66 37.40 -6.58 -34.60
N PRO A 67 38.04 -7.68 -34.17
CA PRO A 67 38.08 -8.05 -32.75
C PRO A 67 38.81 -6.99 -31.87
N GLU A 68 39.75 -6.23 -32.44
CA GLU A 68 40.46 -5.14 -31.75
C GLU A 68 39.53 -3.96 -31.39
N LEU A 69 38.38 -3.82 -32.07
CA LEU A 69 37.38 -2.83 -31.76
C LEU A 69 36.38 -3.32 -30.73
N THR A 70 36.13 -4.63 -30.68
CA THR A 70 35.16 -5.26 -29.79
C THR A 70 35.72 -5.42 -28.37
N THR A 71 36.95 -5.93 -28.25
CA THR A 71 37.60 -6.22 -26.97
C THR A 71 38.83 -5.35 -26.74
N PRO A 72 38.86 -4.50 -25.69
CA PRO A 72 40.00 -3.59 -25.44
C PRO A 72 41.32 -4.26 -25.08
N SER A 73 41.36 -5.49 -24.70
CA SER A 73 42.61 -6.25 -24.43
C SER A 73 42.32 -7.75 -24.17
N GLY A 74 42.50 -8.55 -25.12
CA GLY A 74 43.19 -9.86 -25.12
C GLY A 74 42.64 -11.01 -24.32
N SER A 75 41.54 -10.97 -23.55
CA SER A 75 40.99 -12.16 -22.93
C SER A 75 39.46 -12.21 -23.04
N GLN A 76 38.98 -13.20 -23.76
CA GLN A 76 37.54 -13.51 -23.94
C GLN A 76 36.79 -13.92 -22.65
N GLN A 77 37.47 -13.99 -21.51
CA GLN A 77 36.94 -14.63 -20.32
C GLN A 77 36.20 -13.69 -19.34
N GLN A 78 36.16 -12.39 -19.58
CA GLN A 78 35.43 -11.47 -18.72
C GLN A 78 34.53 -10.56 -19.58
N ILE A 79 33.31 -11.04 -19.82
CA ILE A 79 32.27 -10.27 -20.54
C ILE A 79 32.06 -8.90 -19.86
N ASP A 80 32.06 -8.85 -18.54
CA ASP A 80 31.92 -7.59 -17.76
C ASP A 80 33.07 -6.60 -17.97
N ALA A 81 34.27 -7.08 -18.33
CA ALA A 81 35.41 -6.22 -18.60
C ALA A 81 35.36 -5.51 -19.97
N ASN A 82 34.54 -6.02 -20.90
CA ASN A 82 34.39 -5.49 -22.24
C ASN A 82 33.27 -4.49 -22.40
N GLY A 83 32.48 -4.31 -21.34
CA GLY A 83 31.38 -3.34 -21.32
C GLY A 83 31.84 -1.91 -21.33
N ARG A 84 31.19 -1.06 -22.14
CA ARG A 84 31.41 0.37 -22.21
C ARG A 84 30.43 1.09 -21.30
N LEU A 85 30.93 1.64 -20.19
CA LEU A 85 30.12 2.41 -19.25
C LEU A 85 29.70 3.75 -19.88
N VAL A 86 28.41 4.03 -19.86
CA VAL A 86 27.90 5.37 -20.17
C VAL A 86 28.18 6.29 -18.99
N ARG A 87 28.95 7.33 -19.26
CA ARG A 87 29.41 8.31 -18.27
C ARG A 87 28.28 9.17 -17.75
N PRO A 88 28.44 9.86 -16.60
CA PRO A 88 27.44 10.77 -16.06
C PRO A 88 27.01 11.88 -17.01
N ASP A 89 27.92 12.33 -17.91
CA ASP A 89 27.60 13.31 -18.96
C ASP A 89 26.77 12.71 -20.12
N GLY A 90 26.46 11.41 -20.06
CA GLY A 90 25.72 10.67 -21.06
C GLY A 90 26.52 10.32 -22.31
N THR A 91 27.85 10.29 -22.22
CA THR A 91 28.72 9.91 -23.31
C THR A 91 29.44 8.58 -23.04
N LEU A 92 29.96 7.96 -24.09
CA LEU A 92 30.90 6.86 -23.98
C LEU A 92 32.10 7.16 -24.90
N PHE A 93 33.26 6.59 -24.59
CA PHE A 93 34.43 6.62 -25.47
C PHE A 93 34.48 5.34 -26.30
N TYR A 94 34.73 5.50 -27.62
CA TYR A 94 34.92 4.37 -28.50
C TYR A 94 36.15 4.60 -29.41
N PRO A 95 36.98 3.56 -29.64
CA PRO A 95 38.18 3.70 -30.45
C PRO A 95 37.90 4.31 -31.84
N TYR A 96 38.85 5.01 -32.38
CA TYR A 96 38.85 5.76 -33.64
C TYR A 96 37.85 6.93 -33.70
N ILE A 97 36.62 6.78 -33.19
CA ILE A 97 35.59 7.80 -33.29
C ILE A 97 35.48 8.71 -32.05
N GLY A 98 36.25 8.38 -30.99
CA GLY A 98 36.33 9.20 -29.78
C GLY A 98 35.04 9.17 -28.92
N THR A 99 34.62 10.33 -28.45
CA THR A 99 33.45 10.47 -27.57
C THR A 99 32.16 10.51 -28.38
N VAL A 100 31.20 9.67 -27.99
CA VAL A 100 29.88 9.56 -28.61
C VAL A 100 28.82 9.87 -27.56
N LYS A 101 27.84 10.74 -27.88
CA LYS A 101 26.69 11.02 -27.05
C LYS A 101 25.66 9.91 -27.26
N VAL A 102 25.32 9.17 -26.19
CA VAL A 102 24.42 8.01 -26.26
C VAL A 102 23.17 8.15 -25.37
N ALA A 103 23.25 8.93 -24.31
CA ALA A 103 22.12 9.11 -23.40
C ALA A 103 20.92 9.78 -24.09
N GLY A 104 19.73 9.28 -23.80
CA GLY A 104 18.45 9.72 -24.38
C GLY A 104 18.14 9.11 -25.74
N ARG A 105 19.01 8.26 -26.28
CA ARG A 105 18.87 7.62 -27.59
C ARG A 105 18.55 6.15 -27.46
N THR A 106 17.90 5.58 -28.47
CA THR A 106 17.66 4.15 -28.56
C THR A 106 18.93 3.38 -28.95
N ILE A 107 18.90 2.05 -28.73
CA ILE A 107 20.02 1.17 -29.13
C ILE A 107 20.28 1.32 -30.63
N GLU A 108 19.25 1.35 -31.44
CA GLU A 108 19.36 1.42 -32.90
C GLU A 108 19.93 2.76 -33.37
N GLU A 109 19.51 3.89 -32.79
CA GLU A 109 20.06 5.21 -33.11
C GLU A 109 21.57 5.30 -32.79
N VAL A 110 22.01 4.71 -31.66
CA VAL A 110 23.40 4.70 -31.28
C VAL A 110 24.23 3.75 -32.15
N ARG A 111 23.67 2.54 -32.44
CA ARG A 111 24.30 1.59 -33.35
C ARG A 111 24.61 2.23 -34.71
N GLN A 112 23.62 2.93 -35.26
CA GLN A 112 23.74 3.58 -36.58
C GLN A 112 24.71 4.72 -36.57
N GLU A 113 24.74 5.54 -35.50
CA GLU A 113 25.72 6.62 -35.30
C GLU A 113 27.14 6.06 -35.26
N ILE A 114 27.38 4.98 -34.50
CA ILE A 114 28.71 4.37 -34.39
C ILE A 114 29.13 3.80 -35.75
N ALA A 115 28.27 3.08 -36.46
CA ALA A 115 28.56 2.53 -37.78
C ALA A 115 28.91 3.65 -38.79
N ASN A 116 28.12 4.73 -38.79
CA ASN A 116 28.38 5.87 -39.68
C ASN A 116 29.73 6.55 -39.41
N ARG A 117 30.13 6.72 -38.16
CA ARG A 117 31.41 7.31 -37.81
C ARG A 117 32.59 6.37 -38.09
N LEU A 118 32.41 5.07 -37.83
CA LEU A 118 33.43 4.06 -38.11
C LEU A 118 33.71 3.88 -39.61
N SER A 119 32.75 4.14 -40.50
CA SER A 119 32.93 4.02 -41.96
C SER A 119 34.01 4.87 -42.54
N GLN A 120 34.50 5.88 -41.78
CA GLN A 120 35.68 6.70 -42.15
C GLN A 120 36.99 5.95 -41.94
N TYR A 121 37.03 4.89 -41.13
CA TYR A 121 38.23 4.15 -40.71
C TYR A 121 38.20 2.68 -41.10
N VAL A 122 36.98 2.13 -41.22
CA VAL A 122 36.73 0.73 -41.55
C VAL A 122 35.78 0.65 -42.74
N GLU A 123 36.08 -0.17 -43.70
CA GLU A 123 35.21 -0.37 -44.87
C GLU A 123 33.98 -1.22 -44.49
N SER A 124 32.80 -0.67 -44.72
CA SER A 124 31.52 -1.33 -44.48
C SER A 124 31.36 -1.96 -43.07
N PRO A 125 31.56 -1.21 -41.97
CA PRO A 125 31.59 -1.76 -40.61
C PRO A 125 30.23 -2.36 -40.24
N GLN A 126 30.24 -3.63 -39.86
CA GLN A 126 29.07 -4.32 -39.33
C GLN A 126 29.07 -4.15 -37.80
N VAL A 127 28.20 -3.27 -37.28
CA VAL A 127 28.13 -2.94 -35.84
C VAL A 127 26.89 -3.54 -35.23
N ASP A 128 27.06 -4.26 -34.13
CA ASP A 128 25.99 -4.65 -33.24
C ASP A 128 26.14 -3.99 -31.86
N LEU A 129 25.04 -3.69 -31.18
CA LEU A 129 25.00 -3.03 -29.89
C LEU A 129 23.98 -3.66 -28.98
N ALA A 130 24.45 -4.13 -27.82
CA ALA A 130 23.61 -4.69 -26.77
C ALA A 130 23.81 -3.95 -25.44
N ILE A 131 22.80 -3.91 -24.60
CA ILE A 131 22.94 -3.42 -23.22
C ILE A 131 23.22 -4.61 -22.32
N MET A 132 24.39 -4.66 -21.71
CA MET A 132 24.78 -5.71 -20.77
C MET A 132 24.21 -5.48 -19.38
N ARG A 133 24.15 -4.23 -18.96
CA ARG A 133 23.62 -3.87 -17.65
C ARG A 133 22.74 -2.63 -17.76
N PHE A 134 21.49 -2.80 -17.38
CA PHE A 134 20.50 -1.74 -17.26
C PHE A 134 20.63 -1.13 -15.86
N ALA A 135 21.04 0.11 -15.75
CA ALA A 135 21.28 0.78 -14.48
C ALA A 135 20.69 2.18 -14.40
N SER A 136 20.37 2.77 -15.56
CA SER A 136 19.88 4.15 -15.63
C SER A 136 18.40 4.28 -15.30
N GLN A 137 17.58 3.30 -15.68
CA GLN A 137 16.15 3.32 -15.48
C GLN A 137 15.76 2.22 -14.49
N LYS A 138 15.11 2.62 -13.40
CA LYS A 138 14.73 1.69 -12.33
C LYS A 138 13.46 2.13 -11.62
N VAL A 139 12.78 1.18 -11.05
CA VAL A 139 11.71 1.34 -10.07
C VAL A 139 12.20 0.85 -8.72
N VAL A 140 11.60 1.34 -7.62
CA VAL A 140 12.01 0.94 -6.28
C VAL A 140 10.83 0.32 -5.56
N LEU A 141 11.00 -0.93 -5.12
CA LEU A 141 10.01 -1.64 -4.30
C LEU A 141 10.43 -1.61 -2.84
N THR A 142 9.52 -1.23 -1.95
CA THR A 142 9.76 -1.10 -0.50
C THR A 142 8.60 -1.67 0.31
N GLY A 143 8.84 -1.97 1.59
CA GLY A 143 7.83 -2.52 2.50
C GLY A 143 7.85 -4.04 2.54
N ALA A 144 6.69 -4.69 2.61
CA ALA A 144 6.51 -6.12 2.85
C ALA A 144 6.77 -7.00 1.61
N PHE A 145 7.88 -6.76 0.93
CA PHE A 145 8.40 -7.63 -0.12
C PHE A 145 9.53 -8.51 0.42
N ALA A 146 9.61 -9.75 -0.04
CA ALA A 146 10.68 -10.66 0.32
C ALA A 146 12.07 -10.16 -0.17
N LYS A 147 12.09 -9.52 -1.35
CA LYS A 147 13.28 -8.90 -1.96
C LYS A 147 12.97 -7.45 -2.32
N ALA A 148 12.84 -6.60 -1.29
CA ALA A 148 12.70 -5.17 -1.48
C ALA A 148 13.98 -4.59 -2.10
N GLY A 149 13.82 -3.55 -2.93
CA GLY A 149 14.95 -2.86 -3.55
C GLY A 149 14.68 -2.34 -4.95
N PRO A 150 15.69 -1.83 -5.63
CA PRO A 150 15.56 -1.36 -6.99
C PRO A 150 15.45 -2.51 -7.99
N GLN A 151 14.56 -2.38 -8.96
CA GLN A 151 14.46 -3.25 -10.14
C GLN A 151 14.73 -2.43 -11.40
N ALA A 152 15.56 -2.95 -12.28
CA ALA A 152 15.85 -2.29 -13.54
C ALA A 152 14.69 -2.43 -14.53
N ILE A 153 14.37 -1.36 -15.23
CA ILE A 153 13.57 -1.42 -16.45
C ILE A 153 14.53 -1.76 -17.59
N THR A 154 14.13 -2.70 -18.43
CA THR A 154 14.92 -3.19 -19.55
C THR A 154 14.26 -2.82 -20.89
N THR A 155 14.73 -3.41 -21.97
CA THR A 155 14.07 -3.30 -23.29
C THR A 155 12.69 -3.97 -23.31
N THR A 156 12.43 -4.86 -22.36
CA THR A 156 11.09 -5.45 -22.15
C THR A 156 10.34 -4.60 -21.14
N PRO A 157 9.13 -4.13 -21.46
CA PRO A 157 8.31 -3.38 -20.52
C PRO A 157 8.05 -4.15 -19.22
N LEU A 158 8.26 -3.51 -18.07
CA LEU A 158 8.04 -4.10 -16.76
C LEU A 158 6.64 -3.77 -16.28
N SER A 159 5.76 -4.76 -16.15
CA SER A 159 4.45 -4.57 -15.54
C SER A 159 4.54 -4.53 -14.01
N LEU A 160 3.54 -3.91 -13.37
CA LEU A 160 3.43 -3.88 -11.91
C LEU A 160 3.41 -5.28 -11.30
N MET A 161 2.61 -6.17 -11.89
CA MET A 161 2.49 -7.56 -11.40
C MET A 161 3.76 -8.36 -11.57
N GLU A 162 4.50 -8.13 -12.66
CA GLU A 162 5.81 -8.76 -12.86
C GLU A 162 6.83 -8.26 -11.84
N ALA A 163 6.87 -6.96 -11.56
CA ALA A 163 7.75 -6.39 -10.55
C ALA A 163 7.45 -6.94 -9.15
N ILE A 164 6.17 -7.08 -8.80
CA ILE A 164 5.71 -7.71 -7.56
C ILE A 164 6.13 -9.18 -7.50
N GLY A 165 5.94 -9.92 -8.60
CA GLY A 165 6.35 -11.33 -8.72
C GLY A 165 7.85 -11.52 -8.54
N ASN A 166 8.67 -10.67 -9.15
CA ASN A 166 10.14 -10.70 -9.01
C ASN A 166 10.62 -10.41 -7.58
N ALA A 167 9.93 -9.49 -6.89
CA ALA A 167 10.23 -9.16 -5.50
C ALA A 167 9.73 -10.21 -4.51
N GLY A 168 8.67 -10.91 -4.86
CA GLY A 168 7.93 -11.79 -3.96
C GLY A 168 7.23 -11.01 -2.84
N VAL A 169 6.03 -11.40 -2.48
CA VAL A 169 5.28 -10.82 -1.37
C VAL A 169 5.51 -11.63 -0.11
N ASP A 170 5.82 -10.95 1.00
CA ASP A 170 5.76 -11.59 2.32
C ASP A 170 4.29 -11.72 2.75
N ALA A 171 3.69 -12.85 2.38
CA ALA A 171 2.27 -13.09 2.60
C ALA A 171 1.87 -13.14 4.09
N GLU A 172 2.80 -13.22 5.04
CA GLU A 172 2.47 -13.20 6.46
C GLU A 172 2.32 -11.78 7.00
N THR A 173 3.12 -10.86 6.49
CA THR A 173 3.21 -9.50 7.04
C THR A 173 2.66 -8.42 6.12
N ALA A 174 2.37 -8.73 4.84
CA ALA A 174 1.89 -7.75 3.87
C ALA A 174 0.42 -7.35 4.09
N ASP A 175 0.12 -6.07 3.87
CA ASP A 175 -1.23 -5.57 3.64
C ASP A 175 -1.54 -5.59 2.15
N LEU A 176 -2.29 -6.60 1.71
CA LEU A 176 -2.62 -6.78 0.29
C LEU A 176 -3.71 -5.82 -0.20
N ALA A 177 -4.41 -5.16 0.71
CA ALA A 177 -5.51 -4.27 0.35
C ALA A 177 -5.08 -2.84 0.02
N ASP A 178 -3.82 -2.47 0.26
CA ASP A 178 -3.36 -1.09 0.13
C ASP A 178 -1.93 -0.98 -0.43
N LEU A 179 -1.69 -1.54 -1.63
CA LEU A 179 -0.44 -1.27 -2.34
C LEU A 179 -0.42 0.19 -2.78
N VAL A 180 0.65 0.92 -2.48
CA VAL A 180 0.83 2.30 -2.88
C VAL A 180 1.81 2.39 -4.03
N LEU A 181 1.34 2.84 -5.20
CA LEU A 181 2.18 3.21 -6.33
C LEU A 181 2.35 4.74 -6.37
N LYS A 182 3.58 5.20 -6.24
CA LYS A 182 3.92 6.62 -6.34
C LYS A 182 4.58 6.91 -7.69
N ARG A 183 3.92 7.76 -8.48
CA ARG A 183 4.34 8.16 -9.83
C ARG A 183 4.18 9.66 -10.01
N ASP A 184 5.20 10.33 -10.50
CA ASP A 184 5.17 11.77 -10.83
C ASP A 184 4.61 12.65 -9.69
N GLY A 185 4.84 12.26 -8.42
CA GLY A 185 4.36 12.97 -7.23
C GLY A 185 2.93 12.64 -6.79
N HIS A 186 2.22 11.79 -7.51
CA HIS A 186 0.89 11.30 -7.15
C HIS A 186 1.00 9.91 -6.49
N GLU A 187 0.13 9.65 -5.52
CA GLU A 187 0.02 8.36 -4.85
C GLU A 187 -1.28 7.67 -5.28
N TYR A 188 -1.16 6.42 -5.72
CA TYR A 188 -2.26 5.58 -6.15
C TYR A 188 -2.35 4.38 -5.21
N HIS A 189 -3.52 4.22 -4.58
CA HIS A 189 -3.82 3.10 -3.68
C HIS A 189 -4.48 1.97 -4.47
N LEU A 190 -3.82 0.83 -4.53
CA LEU A 190 -4.21 -0.32 -5.34
C LEU A 190 -4.46 -1.53 -4.44
N ASN A 191 -5.48 -2.31 -4.75
CA ASN A 191 -5.80 -3.52 -4.02
C ASN A 191 -5.23 -4.75 -4.76
N LEU A 192 -4.35 -5.50 -4.10
CA LEU A 192 -3.79 -6.77 -4.60
C LEU A 192 -4.63 -7.99 -4.20
N ASP A 193 -5.70 -7.81 -3.42
CA ASP A 193 -6.56 -8.90 -3.02
C ASP A 193 -7.25 -9.50 -4.26
N LEU A 194 -6.82 -10.70 -4.58
CA LEU A 194 -7.21 -11.41 -5.79
C LEU A 194 -8.70 -11.86 -5.81
N THR A 195 -9.42 -11.67 -4.72
CA THR A 195 -10.84 -11.99 -4.63
C THR A 195 -11.75 -10.86 -5.12
N SER A 196 -11.23 -9.64 -5.24
CA SER A 196 -11.97 -8.50 -5.80
C SER A 196 -11.86 -8.48 -7.34
N GLY A 197 -12.98 -8.23 -8.03
CA GLY A 197 -13.12 -8.38 -9.49
C GLY A 197 -12.27 -7.47 -10.39
N SER A 198 -11.37 -6.66 -9.83
CA SER A 198 -10.50 -5.71 -10.56
C SER A 198 -9.12 -6.26 -10.94
N GLN A 199 -8.90 -7.58 -10.84
CA GLN A 199 -7.61 -8.21 -11.14
C GLN A 199 -7.08 -7.96 -12.54
N ASN A 200 -7.95 -7.96 -13.55
CA ASN A 200 -7.52 -7.81 -14.94
C ASN A 200 -6.84 -6.47 -15.22
N ASP A 201 -7.18 -5.43 -14.45
CA ASP A 201 -6.64 -4.09 -14.66
C ASP A 201 -5.20 -3.94 -14.13
N LEU A 202 -4.81 -4.68 -13.08
CA LEU A 202 -3.46 -4.63 -12.52
C LEU A 202 -2.38 -5.14 -13.49
N TYR A 203 -2.71 -6.12 -14.32
CA TYR A 203 -1.80 -6.64 -15.35
C TYR A 203 -1.53 -5.63 -16.48
N GLY A 204 -2.44 -4.69 -16.68
CA GLY A 204 -2.30 -3.61 -17.67
C GLY A 204 -1.47 -2.43 -17.17
N VAL A 205 -1.08 -2.39 -15.89
CA VAL A 205 -0.27 -1.30 -15.34
C VAL A 205 1.20 -1.56 -15.60
N TYR A 206 1.81 -0.76 -16.47
CA TYR A 206 3.26 -0.76 -16.71
C TYR A 206 3.96 0.26 -15.82
N LEU A 207 5.14 -0.11 -15.32
CA LEU A 207 5.97 0.76 -14.49
C LEU A 207 6.84 1.68 -15.33
N LYS A 208 7.07 2.88 -14.82
CA LYS A 208 7.88 3.94 -15.40
C LYS A 208 9.13 4.18 -14.54
N SER A 209 10.21 4.59 -15.18
CA SER A 209 11.43 4.95 -14.45
C SER A 209 11.14 6.03 -13.40
N GLY A 210 11.58 5.77 -12.16
CA GLY A 210 11.32 6.63 -11.01
C GLY A 210 10.08 6.27 -10.20
N ASP A 211 9.26 5.31 -10.65
CA ASP A 211 8.15 4.81 -9.85
C ASP A 211 8.64 4.19 -8.53
N GLN A 212 7.86 4.39 -7.49
CA GLN A 212 8.07 3.75 -6.18
C GLN A 212 6.83 2.93 -5.85
N VAL A 213 7.05 1.66 -5.54
CA VAL A 213 6.00 0.73 -5.14
C VAL A 213 6.21 0.40 -3.68
N TYR A 214 5.25 0.76 -2.84
CA TYR A 214 5.29 0.47 -1.42
C TYR A 214 4.17 -0.48 -1.03
N LEU A 215 4.52 -1.62 -0.46
CA LEU A 215 3.58 -2.57 0.10
C LEU A 215 3.60 -2.44 1.63
N PRO A 216 2.53 -1.90 2.25
CA PRO A 216 2.50 -1.72 3.69
C PRO A 216 2.54 -3.05 4.45
N TYR A 217 2.96 -2.97 5.73
CA TYR A 217 2.81 -4.08 6.66
C TYR A 217 1.41 -4.09 7.25
N ASN A 218 0.85 -5.28 7.46
CA ASN A 218 -0.49 -5.48 8.02
C ASN A 218 -0.58 -5.25 9.55
N ASP A 219 0.50 -4.81 10.18
CA ASP A 219 0.57 -4.56 11.62
C ASP A 219 -0.40 -3.45 12.09
N ARG A 220 -0.84 -2.58 11.19
CA ARG A 220 -1.87 -1.56 11.42
C ARG A 220 -3.29 -2.07 11.15
N ARG A 221 -3.45 -3.18 10.43
CA ARG A 221 -4.74 -3.82 10.16
C ARG A 221 -5.11 -4.78 11.27
N LYS A 222 -5.42 -4.24 12.44
CA LYS A 222 -5.86 -4.99 13.61
C LYS A 222 -7.24 -4.55 14.04
N VAL A 223 -8.02 -5.51 14.48
CA VAL A 223 -9.23 -5.28 15.26
C VAL A 223 -9.06 -5.88 16.65
N TYR A 224 -9.68 -5.29 17.64
CA TYR A 224 -9.56 -5.72 19.03
C TYR A 224 -10.87 -6.34 19.47
N LEU A 225 -10.85 -7.62 19.86
CA LEU A 225 -12.01 -8.30 20.40
C LEU A 225 -11.87 -8.38 21.91
N MET A 226 -12.80 -7.76 22.61
CA MET A 226 -12.74 -7.54 24.05
C MET A 226 -14.08 -7.82 24.73
N GLY A 227 -14.08 -7.90 26.05
CA GLY A 227 -15.27 -8.14 26.88
C GLY A 227 -15.59 -9.61 27.02
N GLU A 228 -16.89 -9.95 27.00
CA GLU A 228 -17.40 -11.28 27.28
C GLU A 228 -17.37 -12.19 26.02
N VAL A 229 -16.17 -12.38 25.47
CA VAL A 229 -15.84 -13.37 24.44
C VAL A 229 -15.00 -14.48 25.05
N ASN A 230 -14.96 -15.67 24.41
CA ASN A 230 -14.24 -16.82 25.00
C ASN A 230 -12.72 -16.63 25.04
N ALA A 231 -12.11 -15.95 24.04
CA ALA A 231 -10.66 -15.71 23.96
C ALA A 231 -10.36 -14.28 23.50
N PRO A 232 -10.45 -13.26 24.39
CA PRO A 232 -10.17 -11.87 24.03
C PRO A 232 -8.76 -11.70 23.46
N ARG A 233 -8.64 -11.05 22.30
CA ARG A 233 -7.35 -10.78 21.63
C ARG A 233 -7.47 -9.71 20.56
N ALA A 234 -6.31 -9.21 20.10
CA ALA A 234 -6.20 -8.50 18.84
C ALA A 234 -6.13 -9.52 17.68
N LEU A 235 -6.84 -9.25 16.60
CA LEU A 235 -6.85 -10.03 15.38
C LEU A 235 -6.27 -9.19 14.25
N THR A 236 -5.16 -9.63 13.65
CA THR A 236 -4.58 -9.03 12.45
C THR A 236 -5.14 -9.72 11.22
N TYR A 237 -5.46 -8.97 10.18
CA TYR A 237 -5.95 -9.50 8.91
C TYR A 237 -5.19 -8.90 7.71
N LYS A 238 -5.14 -9.65 6.62
CA LYS A 238 -4.25 -9.37 5.47
C LYS A 238 -4.99 -8.82 4.26
N THR A 239 -6.28 -9.11 4.20
CA THR A 239 -7.16 -8.78 3.08
C THR A 239 -8.14 -7.68 3.49
N ARG A 240 -8.86 -7.13 2.51
CA ARG A 240 -9.78 -6.01 2.75
C ARG A 240 -10.93 -6.39 3.68
N ASP A 241 -11.40 -7.63 3.59
CA ASP A 241 -12.67 -8.04 4.16
C ASP A 241 -12.48 -8.92 5.40
N LEU A 242 -12.56 -8.31 6.58
CA LEU A 242 -12.80 -9.01 7.82
C LEU A 242 -14.19 -8.63 8.32
N ASN A 243 -15.14 -9.56 8.27
CA ASN A 243 -16.48 -9.32 8.77
C ASN A 243 -16.61 -9.61 10.28
N LEU A 244 -17.67 -9.08 10.89
CA LEU A 244 -17.90 -9.22 12.32
C LEU A 244 -18.15 -10.68 12.74
N ALA A 245 -18.74 -11.52 11.89
CA ALA A 245 -18.98 -12.92 12.21
C ALA A 245 -17.68 -13.72 12.28
N ASP A 246 -16.76 -13.52 11.31
CA ASP A 246 -15.46 -14.17 11.30
C ASP A 246 -14.58 -13.72 12.48
N ALA A 247 -14.63 -12.43 12.81
CA ALA A 247 -13.94 -11.89 13.97
C ALA A 247 -14.44 -12.53 15.27
N LEU A 248 -15.74 -12.59 15.49
CA LEU A 248 -16.33 -13.25 16.66
C LEU A 248 -16.04 -14.76 16.68
N GLY A 249 -16.12 -15.42 15.52
CA GLY A 249 -15.78 -16.84 15.39
C GLY A 249 -14.33 -17.14 15.75
N SER A 250 -13.39 -16.25 15.37
CA SER A 250 -11.96 -16.42 15.66
C SER A 250 -11.62 -16.43 17.15
N VAL A 251 -12.43 -15.82 18.00
CA VAL A 251 -12.28 -15.80 19.46
C VAL A 251 -13.18 -16.82 20.17
N GLY A 252 -13.74 -17.78 19.41
CA GLY A 252 -14.62 -18.84 19.95
C GLY A 252 -16.03 -18.38 20.26
N GLY A 253 -16.45 -17.22 19.72
CA GLY A 253 -17.78 -16.65 19.92
C GLY A 253 -17.97 -15.94 21.25
N LEU A 254 -19.23 -15.61 21.56
CA LEU A 254 -19.63 -14.98 22.80
C LEU A 254 -19.58 -15.99 23.95
N ASN A 255 -19.14 -15.54 25.12
CA ASN A 255 -19.19 -16.35 26.34
C ASN A 255 -20.66 -16.54 26.78
N GLN A 256 -21.17 -17.75 26.64
CA GLN A 256 -22.59 -18.02 26.90
C GLN A 256 -23.01 -17.83 28.36
N ALA A 257 -22.07 -17.92 29.31
CA ALA A 257 -22.37 -17.79 30.74
C ALA A 257 -22.45 -16.33 31.20
N SER A 258 -21.69 -15.42 30.56
CA SER A 258 -21.53 -14.06 31.07
C SER A 258 -21.92 -12.97 30.09
N SER A 259 -22.04 -13.26 28.80
CA SER A 259 -22.34 -12.28 27.78
C SER A 259 -23.80 -11.90 27.68
N ASN A 260 -24.07 -10.66 27.27
CA ASN A 260 -25.37 -10.22 26.81
C ASN A 260 -25.37 -10.18 25.26
N GLY A 261 -26.11 -11.10 24.64
CA GLY A 261 -26.19 -11.14 23.18
C GLY A 261 -26.74 -9.86 22.54
N LYS A 262 -27.43 -8.98 23.27
CA LYS A 262 -27.88 -7.66 22.79
C LYS A 262 -26.75 -6.60 22.87
N ALA A 263 -25.64 -6.90 23.50
CA ALA A 263 -24.58 -5.97 23.81
C ALA A 263 -23.31 -6.28 23.01
N VAL A 264 -23.44 -6.55 21.71
CA VAL A 264 -22.30 -6.63 20.79
C VAL A 264 -22.12 -5.28 20.11
N TYR A 265 -21.01 -4.63 20.37
CA TYR A 265 -20.70 -3.30 19.88
C TYR A 265 -19.45 -3.30 19.03
N VAL A 266 -19.45 -2.54 17.94
CA VAL A 266 -18.25 -2.21 17.17
C VAL A 266 -18.00 -0.71 17.33
N ILE A 267 -16.91 -0.37 17.99
CA ILE A 267 -16.50 1.00 18.26
C ILE A 267 -15.49 1.37 17.19
N ARG A 268 -15.88 2.31 16.34
CA ARG A 268 -15.06 2.82 15.25
C ARG A 268 -14.51 4.18 15.64
N GLY A 269 -13.18 4.27 15.70
CA GLY A 269 -12.50 5.52 15.96
C GLY A 269 -12.70 6.52 14.83
N VAL A 270 -12.45 7.79 15.14
CA VAL A 270 -12.40 8.89 14.18
C VAL A 270 -11.04 9.57 14.31
N GLU A 271 -10.53 10.16 13.24
CA GLU A 271 -9.23 10.81 13.26
C GLU A 271 -9.17 12.01 14.22
N ASN A 272 -10.28 12.72 14.38
CA ASN A 272 -10.36 13.88 15.24
C ASN A 272 -11.61 13.82 16.15
N LEU A 273 -11.42 13.34 17.37
CA LEU A 273 -12.47 13.24 18.40
C LEU A 273 -13.02 14.61 18.87
N GLU A 274 -12.35 15.73 18.55
CA GLU A 274 -12.85 17.06 18.87
C GLU A 274 -13.89 17.55 17.86
N ARG A 275 -13.79 17.07 16.61
CA ARG A 275 -14.63 17.50 15.49
C ARG A 275 -15.68 16.47 15.07
N GLU A 276 -15.38 15.20 15.29
CA GLU A 276 -16.21 14.10 14.86
C GLU A 276 -16.66 13.24 16.04
N LYS A 277 -17.87 12.68 15.94
CA LYS A 277 -18.38 11.74 16.94
C LYS A 277 -17.87 10.34 16.64
N ALA A 278 -17.40 9.64 17.66
CA ALA A 278 -17.09 8.22 17.56
C ALA A 278 -18.36 7.44 17.19
N LYS A 279 -18.28 6.57 16.19
CA LYS A 279 -19.41 5.72 15.78
C LYS A 279 -19.37 4.41 16.54
N VAL A 280 -20.49 4.08 17.17
CA VAL A 280 -20.67 2.80 17.86
C VAL A 280 -21.80 2.05 17.18
N PHE A 281 -21.46 0.96 16.51
CA PHE A 281 -22.43 0.08 15.86
C PHE A 281 -22.85 -1.01 16.84
N GLN A 282 -24.16 -1.29 16.95
CA GLN A 282 -24.70 -2.31 17.83
C GLN A 282 -25.37 -3.41 17.03
N LEU A 283 -24.98 -4.66 17.33
CA LEU A 283 -25.64 -5.86 16.83
C LEU A 283 -26.45 -6.53 17.96
N ASP A 284 -27.73 -6.84 17.71
CA ASP A 284 -28.52 -7.74 18.56
C ASP A 284 -28.26 -9.20 18.11
N ALA A 285 -27.29 -9.84 18.74
CA ALA A 285 -26.91 -11.23 18.44
C ALA A 285 -27.94 -12.27 18.93
N GLN A 286 -29.03 -11.87 19.61
CA GLN A 286 -30.15 -12.76 19.95
C GLN A 286 -31.11 -12.93 18.77
N SER A 287 -31.07 -12.04 17.78
CA SER A 287 -31.90 -12.15 16.58
C SER A 287 -31.44 -13.31 15.70
N PRO A 288 -32.36 -14.13 15.16
CA PRO A 288 -31.99 -15.18 14.19
C PRO A 288 -31.28 -14.66 12.96
N THR A 289 -31.48 -13.39 12.58
CA THR A 289 -30.85 -12.73 11.44
C THR A 289 -29.48 -12.11 11.77
N ALA A 290 -29.09 -12.08 13.04
CA ALA A 290 -27.89 -11.43 13.52
C ALA A 290 -26.62 -11.97 12.84
N PHE A 291 -26.56 -13.29 12.63
CA PHE A 291 -25.40 -13.91 11.97
C PHE A 291 -25.24 -13.44 10.51
N ILE A 292 -26.36 -13.31 9.78
CA ILE A 292 -26.36 -12.79 8.40
C ILE A 292 -25.91 -11.32 8.39
N LEU A 293 -26.37 -10.53 9.35
CA LEU A 293 -25.95 -9.13 9.46
C LEU A 293 -24.47 -9.03 9.81
N ALA A 294 -23.98 -9.85 10.74
CA ALA A 294 -22.57 -9.90 11.12
C ALA A 294 -21.65 -10.32 9.96
N GLN A 295 -22.08 -11.27 9.11
CA GLN A 295 -21.34 -11.67 7.92
C GLN A 295 -21.20 -10.56 6.87
N ARG A 296 -22.15 -9.64 6.83
CA ARG A 296 -22.16 -8.52 5.88
C ARG A 296 -21.60 -7.22 6.46
N PHE A 297 -21.30 -7.19 7.74
CA PHE A 297 -20.74 -6.01 8.39
C PHE A 297 -19.21 -6.10 8.39
N ASN A 298 -18.57 -5.32 7.53
CA ASN A 298 -17.11 -5.26 7.40
C ASN A 298 -16.50 -4.42 8.52
N LEU A 299 -15.53 -4.99 9.21
CA LEU A 299 -14.73 -4.30 10.21
C LEU A 299 -13.65 -3.47 9.53
N GLN A 300 -13.36 -2.31 10.10
CA GLN A 300 -12.27 -1.45 9.65
C GLN A 300 -11.04 -1.62 10.56
N PRO A 301 -9.83 -1.29 10.07
CA PRO A 301 -8.64 -1.28 10.90
C PRO A 301 -8.85 -0.46 12.16
N GLN A 302 -8.38 -0.99 13.30
CA GLN A 302 -8.50 -0.40 14.63
C GLN A 302 -9.91 -0.41 15.25
N ASP A 303 -10.92 -1.03 14.60
CA ASP A 303 -12.20 -1.25 15.25
C ASP A 303 -12.03 -2.06 16.55
N VAL A 304 -12.79 -1.69 17.57
CA VAL A 304 -12.90 -2.44 18.83
C VAL A 304 -14.26 -3.14 18.87
N VAL A 305 -14.25 -4.45 18.76
CA VAL A 305 -15.44 -5.28 18.97
C VAL A 305 -15.54 -5.60 20.45
N TYR A 306 -16.54 -5.04 21.11
CA TYR A 306 -16.77 -5.25 22.53
C TYR A 306 -18.07 -5.99 22.78
N VAL A 307 -18.00 -7.09 23.51
CA VAL A 307 -19.15 -7.84 23.97
C VAL A 307 -19.42 -7.50 25.43
N GLY A 308 -20.56 -6.88 25.72
CA GLY A 308 -20.93 -6.47 27.05
C GLY A 308 -21.44 -7.64 27.91
N PRO A 309 -21.29 -7.53 29.27
CA PRO A 309 -21.84 -8.51 30.22
C PRO A 309 -23.35 -8.46 30.30
N ALA A 310 -23.93 -9.52 30.79
CA ALA A 310 -25.34 -9.58 31.16
C ALA A 310 -25.59 -8.64 32.36
N GLY A 311 -26.06 -7.41 32.09
CA GLY A 311 -26.39 -6.40 33.10
C GLY A 311 -26.02 -4.98 32.67
N VAL A 312 -26.96 -4.05 32.82
CA VAL A 312 -26.90 -2.68 32.22
C VAL A 312 -25.88 -1.76 32.89
N THR A 313 -25.46 -2.02 34.10
CA THR A 313 -24.71 -1.07 34.95
C THR A 313 -23.24 -0.87 34.53
N ARG A 314 -22.67 -1.77 33.70
CA ARG A 314 -21.26 -1.72 33.34
C ARG A 314 -20.97 -1.01 32.02
N TRP A 315 -21.97 -0.79 31.17
CA TRP A 315 -21.78 -0.12 29.88
C TRP A 315 -21.35 1.34 30.03
N ASN A 316 -22.04 2.10 30.89
CA ASN A 316 -21.67 3.50 31.14
C ASN A 316 -20.25 3.64 31.71
N ARG A 317 -19.85 2.67 32.54
CA ARG A 317 -18.49 2.64 33.10
C ARG A 317 -17.43 2.32 32.05
N PHE A 318 -17.75 1.47 31.07
CA PHE A 318 -16.84 1.12 29.99
C PHE A 318 -16.65 2.30 29.03
N ILE A 319 -17.72 2.97 28.60
CA ILE A 319 -17.63 4.15 27.73
C ILE A 319 -16.87 5.28 28.39
N SER A 320 -17.07 5.54 29.68
CA SER A 320 -16.32 6.56 30.42
C SER A 320 -14.82 6.25 30.57
N GLN A 321 -14.41 5.00 30.40
CA GLN A 321 -12.99 4.60 30.43
C GLN A 321 -12.31 4.65 29.07
N ILE A 322 -13.06 4.50 27.97
CA ILE A 322 -12.51 4.55 26.59
C ILE A 322 -12.45 5.98 26.06
N VAL A 323 -13.39 6.85 26.47
CA VAL A 323 -13.36 8.28 26.11
C VAL A 323 -12.58 9.04 27.20
N PRO A 324 -11.32 9.43 26.97
CA PRO A 324 -10.57 10.17 27.96
C PRO A 324 -11.31 11.47 28.32
N SER A 325 -11.64 11.65 29.58
CA SER A 325 -12.13 12.92 30.09
C SER A 325 -11.02 13.98 29.95
N THR A 326 -11.13 14.85 28.95
CA THR A 326 -10.24 16.00 28.73
C THR A 326 -10.38 17.10 29.80
N THR A 327 -10.77 16.76 31.02
CA THR A 327 -11.02 17.72 32.13
C THR A 327 -9.76 18.05 32.95
N ILE A 328 -8.56 17.63 32.56
CA ILE A 328 -7.32 17.88 33.36
C ILE A 328 -6.53 19.11 32.86
N LEU A 329 -6.93 19.78 31.79
CA LEU A 329 -6.18 20.97 31.29
C LEU A 329 -6.88 22.32 31.53
N GLY A 330 -7.97 22.36 32.33
CA GLY A 330 -8.70 23.60 32.64
C GLY A 330 -8.32 24.32 33.94
N THR A 331 -7.44 23.75 34.79
CA THR A 331 -7.16 24.32 36.15
C THR A 331 -5.83 25.07 36.25
N GLY A 332 -5.15 25.35 35.13
CA GLY A 332 -3.86 26.03 35.08
C GLY A 332 -3.88 27.56 34.79
N ALA A 333 -5.06 28.13 34.52
CA ALA A 333 -5.14 29.49 34.00
C ALA A 333 -5.60 30.59 35.04
N ASN A 334 -5.91 30.24 36.28
CA ASN A 334 -6.42 31.20 37.27
C ASN A 334 -5.46 31.55 38.42
N ILE A 335 -4.16 31.31 38.32
CA ILE A 335 -3.17 31.69 39.36
C ILE A 335 -2.34 32.91 38.90
N LYS A 336 -2.82 33.77 38.06
CA LYS A 336 -2.06 34.96 37.63
C LYS A 336 -2.69 36.30 38.02
N ASN A 337 -3.76 36.34 38.81
CA ASN A 337 -4.39 37.60 39.18
C ASN A 337 -4.33 37.98 40.69
N ASP A 338 -3.61 37.24 41.55
CA ASP A 338 -3.55 37.56 42.99
C ASP A 338 -2.17 37.99 43.49
N LEU A 339 -1.25 38.37 42.63
CA LEU A 339 0.05 38.95 43.09
C LEU A 339 0.31 40.33 42.46
N GLY A 340 -0.62 41.24 42.64
CA GLY A 340 -0.45 42.60 42.16
C GLY A 340 -1.27 43.61 42.97
N ASN A 341 -1.14 43.63 44.32
CA ASN A 341 -1.44 44.78 45.15
C ASN A 341 -0.85 44.53 46.54
N ASN A 342 0.34 45.04 46.74
CA ASN A 342 0.84 45.69 47.90
C ASN A 342 2.18 46.35 47.58
#